data_b029bdbae5a08f1b902ab34be2870a89
#
_entry.id   b029bdbae5a08f1b902ab34be2870a89
#
_cell.length_a   1.000
_cell.length_b   1.000
_cell.length_c   1.000
_cell.angle_alpha   90.00
_cell.angle_beta   90.00
_cell.angle_gamma   90.00
#
_symmetry.space_group_name_H-M   'P 1'
#
loop_
_entity.id
_entity.type
_entity.pdbx_description
1 polymer ?
#
loop_
_entity_poly.entity_id
_entity_poly.type
_entity_poly.pdbx_seq_one_letter_code
_entity_poly.pdbx_strand_id
1 'polypeptide(L)'
;MRYKAIAEALVATLSDGAVLLNLQTKRYYSLNETGTRIWEMVQQTADEGDIVATLLREYEVEEPMARAEVRRILDELIDAQLIVPA
;
A
#
# COMPACT_ATOMS: atom_id res chain seq x y z
N MET A 1 13.31 -3.78 0.47
CA MET A 1 13.25 -2.61 -0.40
C MET A 1 12.21 -1.63 0.13
N ARG A 2 12.49 -0.34 0.06
CA ARG A 2 11.60 0.70 0.60
C ARG A 2 10.96 1.47 -0.53
N TYR A 3 9.74 1.96 -0.28
CA TYR A 3 9.00 2.78 -1.22
C TYR A 3 8.46 4.01 -0.51
N LYS A 4 8.10 5.01 -1.27
CA LYS A 4 7.44 6.19 -0.74
C LYS A 4 6.31 6.62 -1.66
N ALA A 5 5.29 7.24 -1.09
CA ALA A 5 4.18 7.80 -1.85
C ALA A 5 4.64 9.03 -2.61
N ILE A 6 4.07 9.24 -3.80
CA ILE A 6 4.34 10.49 -4.54
C ILE A 6 3.63 11.65 -3.84
N ALA A 7 4.17 12.87 -4.03
CA ALA A 7 3.59 14.05 -3.40
C ALA A 7 2.17 14.36 -3.90
N GLU A 8 1.87 13.96 -5.13
CA GLU A 8 0.60 14.23 -5.80
C GLU A 8 -0.49 13.20 -5.50
N ALA A 9 -0.27 12.32 -4.54
CA ALA A 9 -1.28 11.32 -4.14
C ALA A 9 -2.18 11.92 -3.06
N LEU A 10 -3.49 11.87 -3.28
CA LEU A 10 -4.48 12.20 -2.27
C LEU A 10 -5.15 10.92 -1.79
N VAL A 11 -5.53 10.89 -0.52
CA VAL A 11 -6.20 9.73 0.05
C VAL A 11 -7.48 10.15 0.73
N ALA A 12 -8.55 9.40 0.45
CA ALA A 12 -9.82 9.53 1.17
C ALA A 12 -10.04 8.23 1.93
N THR A 13 -10.04 8.29 3.26
CA THR A 13 -10.20 7.13 4.10
C THR A 13 -11.70 6.83 4.30
N LEU A 14 -12.08 5.58 4.09
CA LEU A 14 -13.44 5.09 4.28
C LEU A 14 -13.47 4.15 5.49
N SER A 15 -14.66 3.70 5.89
CA SER A 15 -14.77 2.83 7.05
C SER A 15 -14.10 1.47 6.87
N ASP A 16 -14.03 0.98 5.62
CA ASP A 16 -13.50 -0.36 5.31
C ASP A 16 -12.43 -0.33 4.22
N GLY A 17 -11.80 0.83 4.02
CA GLY A 17 -10.78 0.95 2.99
C GLY A 17 -10.39 2.39 2.74
N ALA A 18 -9.87 2.63 1.55
CA ALA A 18 -9.47 3.97 1.12
C ALA A 18 -9.53 4.10 -0.39
N VAL A 19 -9.62 5.33 -0.87
CA VAL A 19 -9.49 5.64 -2.29
C VAL A 19 -8.31 6.58 -2.44
N LEU A 20 -7.40 6.22 -3.34
CA LEU A 20 -6.24 7.04 -3.67
C LEU A 20 -6.49 7.73 -5.01
N LEU A 21 -6.16 9.02 -5.08
CA LEU A 21 -6.21 9.77 -6.33
C LEU A 21 -4.82 10.23 -6.70
N ASN A 22 -4.38 9.86 -7.90
CA ASN A 22 -3.11 10.35 -8.46
C ASN A 22 -3.42 11.61 -9.26
N LEU A 23 -2.98 12.76 -8.76
CA LEU A 23 -3.28 14.05 -9.40
C LEU A 23 -2.54 14.22 -10.72
N GLN A 24 -1.45 13.50 -10.96
CA GLN A 24 -0.71 13.56 -12.21
C GLN A 24 -1.43 12.83 -13.34
N THR A 25 -1.90 11.61 -13.07
CA THR A 25 -2.57 10.77 -14.08
C THR A 25 -4.08 10.98 -14.11
N LYS A 26 -4.64 11.60 -13.07
CA LYS A 26 -6.08 11.79 -12.87
C LYS A 26 -6.81 10.47 -12.69
N ARG A 27 -6.11 9.42 -12.28
CA ARG A 27 -6.68 8.10 -12.01
C ARG A 27 -6.80 7.88 -10.52
N TYR A 28 -7.76 7.08 -10.13
CA TYR A 28 -7.92 6.69 -8.74
C TYR A 28 -7.81 5.18 -8.59
N TYR A 29 -7.54 4.75 -7.36
CA TYR A 29 -7.31 3.35 -7.04
C TYR A 29 -7.93 3.06 -5.67
N SER A 30 -8.75 2.01 -5.59
CA SER A 30 -9.43 1.64 -4.35
C SER A 30 -8.63 0.60 -3.58
N LEU A 31 -8.54 0.78 -2.28
CA LEU A 31 -7.89 -0.15 -1.37
C LEU A 31 -8.91 -0.72 -0.40
N ASN A 32 -8.81 -2.03 -0.15
CA ASN A 32 -9.54 -2.66 0.94
C ASN A 32 -8.80 -2.37 2.26
N GLU A 33 -9.27 -2.95 3.36
CA GLU A 33 -8.67 -2.70 4.67
C GLU A 33 -7.19 -3.04 4.72
N THR A 34 -6.82 -4.22 4.21
CA THR A 34 -5.42 -4.66 4.19
C THR A 34 -4.57 -3.75 3.31
N GLY A 35 -5.06 -3.40 2.12
CA GLY A 35 -4.36 -2.48 1.23
C GLY A 35 -4.18 -1.10 1.85
N THR A 36 -5.18 -0.62 2.59
CA THR A 36 -5.09 0.65 3.29
C THR A 36 -3.98 0.61 4.34
N ARG A 37 -3.87 -0.50 5.07
CA ARG A 37 -2.80 -0.66 6.07
C ARG A 37 -1.43 -0.64 5.41
N ILE A 38 -1.29 -1.33 4.27
CA ILE A 38 -0.04 -1.33 3.49
C ILE A 38 0.30 0.09 3.04
N TRP A 39 -0.68 0.84 2.55
CA TRP A 39 -0.48 2.22 2.14
C TRP A 39 0.02 3.10 3.28
N GLU A 40 -0.56 2.95 4.47
CA GLU A 40 -0.12 3.70 5.65
C GLU A 40 1.35 3.44 5.94
N MET A 41 1.78 2.19 5.83
CA MET A 41 3.17 1.82 6.09
C MET A 41 4.11 2.35 5.01
N VAL A 42 3.67 2.36 3.76
CA VAL A 42 4.46 2.96 2.67
C VAL A 42 4.67 4.45 2.92
N GLN A 43 3.64 5.14 3.44
CA GLN A 43 3.78 6.56 3.77
C GLN A 43 4.83 6.81 4.85
N GLN A 44 5.11 5.82 5.69
CA GLN A 44 6.16 5.87 6.69
C GLN A 44 7.50 5.37 6.15
N THR A 45 7.58 5.09 4.86
CA THR A 45 8.76 4.56 4.18
C THR A 45 9.24 3.25 4.80
N ALA A 46 8.29 2.38 5.15
CA ALA A 46 8.60 1.08 5.73
C ALA A 46 9.20 0.15 4.68
N ASP A 47 10.11 -0.73 5.12
CA ASP A 47 10.65 -1.76 4.25
C ASP A 47 9.59 -2.83 3.98
N GLU A 48 9.66 -3.48 2.82
CA GLU A 48 8.70 -4.53 2.45
C GLU A 48 8.64 -5.64 3.49
N GLY A 49 9.79 -6.03 4.05
CA GLY A 49 9.84 -7.04 5.10
C GLY A 49 9.10 -6.59 6.37
N ASP A 50 9.20 -5.32 6.73
CA ASP A 50 8.48 -4.77 7.88
C ASP A 50 6.97 -4.75 7.63
N ILE A 51 6.56 -4.48 6.40
CA ILE A 51 5.14 -4.50 6.04
C ILE A 51 4.59 -5.93 6.22
N VAL A 52 5.29 -6.93 5.70
CA VAL A 52 4.88 -8.32 5.86
C VAL A 52 4.80 -8.70 7.34
N ALA A 53 5.84 -8.35 8.13
CA ALA A 53 5.87 -8.66 9.56
C ALA A 53 4.68 -8.03 10.29
N THR A 54 4.31 -6.81 9.93
CA THR A 54 3.18 -6.12 10.55
C THR A 54 1.87 -6.83 10.23
N LEU A 55 1.67 -7.26 8.99
CA LEU A 55 0.46 -7.99 8.62
C LEU A 55 0.37 -9.32 9.39
N LEU A 56 1.50 -10.00 9.60
CA LEU A 56 1.51 -11.25 10.35
C LEU A 56 1.12 -11.04 11.81
N ARG A 57 1.44 -9.86 12.38
CA ARG A 57 1.05 -9.54 13.76
C ARG A 57 -0.40 -9.13 13.89
N GLU A 58 -0.92 -8.43 12.87
CA GLU A 58 -2.24 -7.81 12.97
C GLU A 58 -3.37 -8.66 12.39
N TYR A 59 -3.04 -9.60 11.51
CA TYR A 59 -4.05 -10.42 10.83
C TYR A 59 -3.70 -11.90 10.95
N GLU A 60 -4.73 -12.73 10.93
CA GLU A 60 -4.54 -14.18 10.95
C GLU A 60 -4.30 -14.67 9.52
N VAL A 61 -3.04 -14.61 9.09
CA VAL A 61 -2.63 -14.98 7.73
C VAL A 61 -1.27 -15.67 7.81
N GLU A 62 -1.04 -16.65 6.94
CA GLU A 62 0.24 -17.33 6.86
C GLU A 62 1.25 -16.48 6.07
N GLU A 63 2.53 -16.65 6.36
CA GLU A 63 3.59 -15.83 5.78
C GLU A 63 3.60 -15.85 4.25
N PRO A 64 3.48 -16.98 3.55
CA PRO A 64 3.49 -16.96 2.08
C PRO A 64 2.35 -16.13 1.51
N MET A 65 1.17 -16.17 2.13
CA MET A 65 0.03 -15.39 1.69
C MET A 65 0.23 -13.90 1.98
N ALA A 66 0.80 -13.58 3.14
CA ALA A 66 1.08 -12.18 3.48
C ALA A 66 2.09 -11.59 2.50
N ARG A 67 3.15 -12.33 2.17
CA ARG A 67 4.16 -11.87 1.21
C ARG A 67 3.56 -11.66 -0.18
N ALA A 68 2.71 -12.59 -0.63
CA ALA A 68 2.07 -12.49 -1.94
C ALA A 68 1.14 -11.28 -1.99
N GLU A 69 0.36 -11.03 -0.93
CA GLU A 69 -0.56 -9.90 -0.88
C GLU A 69 0.20 -8.57 -0.88
N VAL A 70 1.24 -8.45 -0.07
CA VAL A 70 2.06 -7.23 -0.04
C VAL A 70 2.69 -6.98 -1.41
N ARG A 71 3.26 -8.02 -2.03
CA ARG A 71 3.87 -7.87 -3.35
C ARG A 71 2.85 -7.45 -4.39
N ARG A 72 1.66 -8.05 -4.36
CA ARG A 72 0.60 -7.71 -5.30
C ARG A 72 0.17 -6.24 -5.17
N ILE A 73 -0.07 -5.79 -3.94
CA ILE A 73 -0.49 -4.41 -3.68
C ILE A 73 0.62 -3.43 -4.09
N LEU A 74 1.88 -3.71 -3.72
CA LEU A 74 2.98 -2.82 -4.09
C LEU A 74 3.13 -2.73 -5.60
N ASP A 75 3.00 -3.85 -6.32
CA ASP A 75 3.09 -3.83 -7.78
C ASP A 75 1.96 -3.01 -8.41
N GLU A 76 0.74 -3.12 -7.88
CA GLU A 76 -0.39 -2.33 -8.38
C GLU A 76 -0.18 -0.84 -8.10
N LEU A 77 0.35 -0.50 -6.94
CA LEU A 77 0.63 0.90 -6.61
C LEU A 77 1.75 1.47 -7.48
N ILE A 78 2.76 0.66 -7.81
CA ILE A 78 3.81 1.07 -8.73
C ILE A 78 3.23 1.31 -10.14
N ASP A 79 2.39 0.38 -10.61
CA ASP A 79 1.76 0.51 -11.93
C ASP A 79 0.85 1.74 -12.01
N ALA A 80 0.18 2.07 -10.91
CA ALA A 80 -0.67 3.27 -10.83
C ALA A 80 0.14 4.55 -10.61
N GLN A 81 1.47 4.43 -10.54
CA GLN A 81 2.39 5.56 -10.33
C GLN A 81 2.09 6.33 -9.04
N LEU A 82 1.64 5.60 -8.02
CA LEU A 82 1.33 6.17 -6.71
C LEU A 82 2.49 6.07 -5.73
N ILE A 83 3.40 5.15 -5.97
CA ILE A 83 4.61 4.98 -5.15
C ILE A 83 5.83 4.85 -6.05
N VAL A 84 6.98 5.20 -5.48
CA VAL A 84 8.29 5.07 -6.15
C VAL A 84 9.29 4.52 -5.15
N PRO A 85 10.41 3.94 -5.62
CA PRO A 85 11.47 3.52 -4.70
C PRO A 85 11.97 4.72 -3.87
N ALA A 86 12.21 4.43 -2.61
CA ALA A 86 12.70 5.45 -1.68
C ALA A 86 14.22 5.49 -1.64
#